data_d2714e4a7c615f91a86c26f59d88bc0a
#
_entry.id   d2714e4a7c615f91a86c26f59d88bc0a
#
_cell.length_a   1.000
_cell.length_b   1.000
_cell.length_c   1.000
_cell.angle_alpha   90.00
_cell.angle_beta   90.00
_cell.angle_gamma   90.00
#
_symmetry.space_group_name_H-M   'P 1'
#
loop_
_entity.id
_entity.type
_entity.pdbx_description
1 polymer ?
#
loop_
_entity_poly.entity_id
_entity_poly.type
_entity_poly.pdbx_seq_one_letter_code
_entity_poly.pdbx_strand_id
1 'polypeptide(L)'
;MVSIIDTSNQDWRKFMEENNLTTEDVDFYLNSILDTPEFDKTAGKVINIKNDTYTKKVSSIHGFGIFAKKDINKNDIIGIVLGFENDEKYRSYIGRFTNHSNSKNTIFKELDSGDVIAVCIKNIKEGEEILVDYRDHFLKW
;
A
#
# COMPACT_ATOMS: atom_id res chain seq x y z
N MET A 1 21.63 -5.03 6.30
CA MET A 1 20.17 -5.04 5.99
C MET A 1 19.89 -6.19 5.03
N VAL A 2 18.92 -7.03 5.35
CA VAL A 2 18.46 -8.05 4.43
C VAL A 2 17.51 -7.39 3.45
N SER A 3 17.72 -7.61 2.14
CA SER A 3 16.82 -7.09 1.13
C SER A 3 15.44 -7.72 1.28
N ILE A 4 14.40 -6.90 1.29
CA ILE A 4 13.00 -7.33 1.35
C ILE A 4 12.37 -7.34 -0.05
N ILE A 5 13.15 -7.01 -1.08
CA ILE A 5 12.70 -6.99 -2.46
C ILE A 5 13.28 -8.20 -3.18
N ASP A 6 12.42 -8.89 -3.91
CA ASP A 6 12.88 -9.88 -4.89
C ASP A 6 13.23 -9.13 -6.18
N THR A 7 14.53 -8.86 -6.37
CA THR A 7 15.00 -8.14 -7.55
C THR A 7 14.92 -8.96 -8.84
N SER A 8 14.57 -10.26 -8.74
CA SER A 8 14.25 -11.06 -9.93
C SER A 8 12.86 -10.76 -10.46
N ASN A 9 12.00 -10.15 -9.65
CA ASN A 9 10.65 -9.76 -10.04
C ASN A 9 10.71 -8.58 -11.02
N GLN A 10 10.14 -8.77 -12.21
CA GLN A 10 10.19 -7.76 -13.25
C GLN A 10 9.42 -6.47 -12.91
N ASP A 11 8.34 -6.57 -12.15
CA ASP A 11 7.56 -5.40 -11.73
C ASP A 11 8.40 -4.49 -10.84
N TRP A 12 9.14 -5.08 -9.89
CA TRP A 12 10.04 -4.32 -9.03
C TRP A 12 11.20 -3.71 -9.82
N ARG A 13 11.79 -4.49 -10.73
CA ARG A 13 12.89 -4.00 -11.55
C ARG A 13 12.47 -2.81 -12.41
N LYS A 14 11.33 -2.93 -13.07
CA LYS A 14 10.78 -1.87 -13.91
C LYS A 14 10.47 -0.62 -13.10
N PHE A 15 9.86 -0.79 -11.93
CA PHE A 15 9.58 0.32 -11.02
C PHE A 15 10.87 1.05 -10.63
N MET A 16 11.92 0.32 -10.25
CA MET A 16 13.20 0.90 -9.85
C MET A 16 13.87 1.65 -11.00
N GLU A 17 13.88 1.06 -12.20
CA GLU A 17 14.48 1.69 -13.39
C GLU A 17 13.75 2.98 -13.76
N GLU A 18 12.44 2.95 -13.81
CA GLU A 18 11.61 4.11 -14.20
C GLU A 18 11.71 5.26 -13.19
N ASN A 19 11.99 4.97 -11.93
CA ASN A 19 12.10 5.97 -10.87
C ASN A 19 13.55 6.24 -10.46
N ASN A 20 14.52 5.66 -11.17
CA ASN A 20 15.94 5.84 -10.92
C ASN A 20 16.33 5.49 -9.48
N LEU A 21 15.81 4.36 -8.99
CA LEU A 21 16.01 3.90 -7.62
C LEU A 21 16.95 2.70 -7.57
N THR A 22 17.75 2.64 -6.52
CA THR A 22 18.55 1.45 -6.21
C THR A 22 17.76 0.47 -5.36
N THR A 23 18.23 -0.79 -5.28
CA THR A 23 17.65 -1.79 -4.37
C THR A 23 17.66 -1.27 -2.93
N GLU A 24 18.74 -0.57 -2.53
CA GLU A 24 18.85 0.00 -1.18
C GLU A 24 17.79 1.06 -0.91
N ASP A 25 17.50 1.94 -1.88
CA ASP A 25 16.46 2.96 -1.74
C ASP A 25 15.10 2.34 -1.47
N VAL A 26 14.74 1.32 -2.23
CA VAL A 26 13.44 0.68 -2.12
C VAL A 26 13.38 -0.18 -0.85
N ASP A 27 14.44 -0.90 -0.50
CA ASP A 27 14.54 -1.66 0.74
C ASP A 27 14.37 -0.73 1.95
N PHE A 28 15.03 0.42 1.94
CA PHE A 28 14.89 1.41 3.01
C PHE A 28 13.44 1.86 3.15
N TYR A 29 12.80 2.19 2.04
CA TYR A 29 11.39 2.61 2.05
C TYR A 29 10.47 1.51 2.59
N LEU A 30 10.62 0.27 2.08
CA LEU A 30 9.75 -0.82 2.48
C LEU A 30 10.00 -1.26 3.92
N ASN A 31 11.25 -1.27 4.38
CA ASN A 31 11.55 -1.56 5.78
C ASN A 31 10.92 -0.55 6.72
N SER A 32 10.87 0.72 6.30
CA SER A 32 10.25 1.77 7.11
C SER A 32 8.73 1.60 7.27
N ILE A 33 8.09 0.84 6.36
CA ILE A 33 6.64 0.63 6.42
C ILE A 33 6.24 -0.81 6.76
N LEU A 34 7.12 -1.81 6.56
CA LEU A 34 6.76 -3.22 6.75
C LEU A 34 7.16 -3.78 8.11
N ASP A 35 8.22 -3.29 8.70
CA ASP A 35 8.74 -3.80 9.98
C ASP A 35 8.46 -2.81 11.09
N THR A 36 7.19 -2.71 11.50
CA THR A 36 6.81 -1.71 12.47
C THR A 36 6.03 -2.21 13.64
N PRO A 37 6.33 -1.65 14.82
CA PRO A 37 5.35 -1.45 15.86
C PRO A 37 4.30 -0.41 15.39
N GLU A 38 3.30 -0.13 16.21
CA GLU A 38 2.21 0.81 15.91
C GLU A 38 2.67 2.23 15.57
N PHE A 39 3.91 2.58 15.89
CA PHE A 39 4.50 3.85 15.53
C PHE A 39 5.83 3.63 14.83
N ASP A 40 5.96 4.18 13.64
CA ASP A 40 7.15 4.13 12.79
C ASP A 40 7.67 5.56 12.60
N LYS A 41 8.96 5.77 12.81
CA LYS A 41 9.59 7.10 12.69
C LYS A 41 9.43 7.69 11.29
N THR A 42 9.34 6.84 10.28
CA THR A 42 9.23 7.27 8.88
C THR A 42 7.79 7.32 8.40
N ALA A 43 7.01 6.29 8.72
CA ALA A 43 5.62 6.17 8.30
C ALA A 43 4.64 6.84 9.28
N GLY A 44 5.08 7.12 10.51
CA GLY A 44 4.24 7.67 11.56
C GLY A 44 3.37 6.63 12.22
N LYS A 45 2.21 7.06 12.70
CA LYS A 45 1.25 6.19 13.37
C LYS A 45 0.57 5.27 12.36
N VAL A 46 0.52 3.98 12.67
CA VAL A 46 -0.17 2.97 11.84
C VAL A 46 -1.37 2.44 12.62
N ILE A 47 -2.53 2.51 12.02
CA ILE A 47 -3.79 2.12 12.66
C ILE A 47 -4.45 0.98 11.88
N ASN A 48 -4.85 -0.06 12.59
CA ASN A 48 -5.71 -1.10 12.04
C ASN A 48 -7.17 -0.68 12.20
N ILE A 49 -7.75 -0.14 11.12
CA ILE A 49 -9.15 0.30 11.13
C ILE A 49 -10.05 -0.91 11.01
N LYS A 50 -10.94 -1.08 11.96
CA LYS A 50 -11.93 -2.15 11.93
C LYS A 50 -12.88 -1.95 10.76
N ASN A 51 -12.99 -2.97 9.90
CA ASN A 51 -13.82 -2.89 8.69
C ASN A 51 -14.20 -4.30 8.22
N ASP A 52 -15.12 -4.38 7.28
CA ASP A 52 -15.58 -5.63 6.67
C ASP A 52 -15.17 -5.77 5.21
N THR A 53 -14.36 -4.87 4.69
CA THR A 53 -14.01 -4.79 3.27
C THR A 53 -12.69 -5.47 2.94
N TYR A 54 -11.68 -5.32 3.80
CA TYR A 54 -10.33 -5.83 3.55
C TYR A 54 -9.70 -6.40 4.82
N THR A 55 -8.66 -7.20 4.63
CA THR A 55 -7.88 -7.77 5.72
C THR A 55 -6.42 -7.91 5.31
N LYS A 56 -5.53 -7.93 6.30
CA LYS A 56 -4.10 -8.18 6.11
C LYS A 56 -3.83 -9.68 6.14
N LYS A 57 -3.12 -10.19 5.14
CA LYS A 57 -2.69 -11.60 5.07
C LYS A 57 -1.29 -11.69 4.48
N VAL A 58 -0.67 -12.85 4.62
CA VAL A 58 0.59 -13.15 3.94
C VAL A 58 0.35 -13.13 2.43
N SER A 59 1.20 -12.40 1.71
CA SER A 59 1.09 -12.23 0.26
C SER A 59 2.08 -13.15 -0.46
N SER A 60 1.68 -13.66 -1.63
CA SER A 60 2.60 -14.38 -2.51
C SER A 60 3.53 -13.43 -3.27
N ILE A 61 3.23 -12.14 -3.29
CA ILE A 61 4.06 -11.12 -3.97
C ILE A 61 5.21 -10.71 -3.06
N HIS A 62 4.90 -10.24 -1.85
CA HIS A 62 5.90 -9.78 -0.91
C HIS A 62 5.30 -9.64 0.49
N GLY A 63 5.92 -10.27 1.49
CA GLY A 63 5.56 -10.16 2.90
C GLY A 63 4.06 -10.27 3.17
N PHE A 64 3.49 -9.23 3.77
CA PHE A 64 2.05 -9.11 3.95
C PHE A 64 1.45 -8.32 2.79
N GLY A 65 0.16 -8.51 2.58
CA GLY A 65 -0.63 -7.75 1.62
C GLY A 65 -2.02 -7.48 2.16
N ILE A 66 -2.79 -6.74 1.40
CA ILE A 66 -4.18 -6.43 1.72
C ILE A 66 -5.07 -7.20 0.75
N PHE A 67 -6.05 -7.91 1.30
CA PHE A 67 -6.92 -8.80 0.53
C PHE A 67 -8.38 -8.42 0.75
N ALA A 68 -9.19 -8.56 -0.30
CA ALA A 68 -10.62 -8.29 -0.23
C ALA A 68 -11.33 -9.35 0.63
N LYS A 69 -12.14 -8.89 1.59
CA LYS A 69 -13.00 -9.76 2.41
C LYS A 69 -14.36 -10.00 1.77
N LYS A 70 -14.68 -9.25 0.72
CA LYS A 70 -15.92 -9.35 -0.04
C LYS A 70 -15.65 -8.84 -1.46
N ASP A 71 -16.60 -9.04 -2.36
CA ASP A 71 -16.51 -8.46 -3.69
C ASP A 71 -16.51 -6.93 -3.60
N ILE A 72 -15.61 -6.28 -4.32
CA ILE A 72 -15.48 -4.83 -4.37
C ILE A 72 -15.69 -4.42 -5.82
N ASN A 73 -16.61 -3.50 -6.05
CA ASN A 73 -16.94 -3.06 -7.40
C ASN A 73 -16.09 -1.87 -7.82
N LYS A 74 -15.87 -1.77 -9.13
CA LYS A 74 -15.20 -0.60 -9.71
C LYS A 74 -15.85 0.69 -9.21
N ASN A 75 -15.03 1.65 -8.84
CA ASN A 75 -15.38 2.97 -8.28
C ASN A 75 -15.76 2.95 -6.78
N ASP A 76 -15.84 1.79 -6.15
CA ASP A 76 -16.05 1.75 -4.70
C ASP A 76 -14.84 2.29 -3.95
N ILE A 77 -15.09 2.97 -2.85
CA ILE A 77 -14.05 3.35 -1.90
C ILE A 77 -13.76 2.13 -1.03
N ILE A 78 -12.49 1.71 -1.02
CA ILE A 78 -12.07 0.55 -0.23
C ILE A 78 -11.87 0.95 1.24
N GLY A 79 -11.26 2.12 1.44
CA GLY A 79 -11.01 2.64 2.79
C GLY A 79 -10.04 3.80 2.78
N ILE A 80 -9.72 4.28 3.98
CA ILE A 80 -8.74 5.34 4.17
C ILE A 80 -7.34 4.75 4.10
N VAL A 81 -6.47 5.39 3.33
CA VAL A 81 -5.05 5.04 3.23
C VAL A 81 -4.24 5.82 4.26
N LEU A 82 -4.51 7.12 4.31
CA LEU A 82 -3.84 8.08 5.17
C LEU A 82 -4.85 9.11 5.63
N GLY A 83 -4.84 9.39 6.91
CA GLY A 83 -5.75 10.37 7.49
C GLY A 83 -5.11 11.17 8.61
N PHE A 84 -5.92 11.99 9.26
CA PHE A 84 -5.50 12.83 10.36
C PHE A 84 -6.43 12.62 11.56
N GLU A 85 -5.84 12.52 12.74
CA GLU A 85 -6.56 12.44 14.00
C GLU A 85 -5.89 13.41 14.97
N ASN A 86 -6.65 14.42 15.46
CA ASN A 86 -6.10 15.47 16.32
C ASN A 86 -4.87 16.14 15.70
N ASP A 87 -4.93 16.46 14.41
CA ASP A 87 -3.85 17.03 13.60
C ASP A 87 -2.62 16.12 13.46
N GLU A 88 -2.69 14.89 13.92
CA GLU A 88 -1.65 13.89 13.70
C GLU A 88 -1.97 13.02 12.50
N LYS A 89 -0.99 12.86 11.61
CA LYS A 89 -1.07 12.02 10.43
C LYS A 89 -0.94 10.55 10.83
N TYR A 90 -1.80 9.71 10.26
CA TYR A 90 -1.69 8.26 10.42
C TYR A 90 -1.83 7.53 9.08
N ARG A 91 -1.28 6.33 9.01
CA ARG A 91 -1.53 5.38 7.92
C ARG A 91 -2.42 4.25 8.43
N SER A 92 -3.37 3.84 7.59
CA SER A 92 -4.12 2.61 7.83
C SER A 92 -3.29 1.40 7.37
N TYR A 93 -3.83 0.21 7.57
CA TYR A 93 -3.22 -1.01 7.03
C TYR A 93 -3.17 -1.01 5.51
N ILE A 94 -4.14 -0.38 4.83
CA ILE A 94 -4.06 -0.20 3.37
C ILE A 94 -2.82 0.61 3.01
N GLY A 95 -2.60 1.73 3.67
CA GLY A 95 -1.47 2.60 3.38
C GLY A 95 -0.12 1.96 3.67
N ARG A 96 -0.10 0.96 4.55
CA ARG A 96 1.13 0.33 4.99
C ARG A 96 1.45 -0.98 4.28
N PHE A 97 0.46 -1.81 4.00
CA PHE A 97 0.69 -3.18 3.55
C PHE A 97 0.25 -3.48 2.11
N THR A 98 -0.36 -2.52 1.41
CA THR A 98 -0.76 -2.74 0.02
C THR A 98 0.48 -2.91 -0.86
N ASN A 99 0.52 -3.99 -1.61
CA ASN A 99 1.64 -4.32 -2.48
C ASN A 99 1.55 -3.65 -3.86
N HIS A 100 2.70 -3.59 -4.51
CA HIS A 100 2.84 -3.06 -5.86
C HIS A 100 2.56 -4.11 -6.91
N SER A 101 1.91 -3.69 -8.01
CA SER A 101 1.82 -4.47 -9.24
C SER A 101 1.62 -3.54 -10.44
N ASN A 102 2.20 -3.91 -11.58
CA ASN A 102 1.90 -3.24 -12.85
C ASN A 102 0.47 -3.52 -13.31
N SER A 103 -0.17 -4.57 -12.78
CA SER A 103 -1.56 -4.90 -13.02
C SER A 103 -2.44 -4.47 -11.85
N LYS A 104 -2.33 -3.21 -11.47
CA LYS A 104 -3.09 -2.63 -10.35
C LYS A 104 -4.60 -2.78 -10.55
N ASN A 105 -5.31 -2.93 -9.43
CA ASN A 105 -6.77 -2.91 -9.39
C ASN A 105 -7.32 -1.75 -8.55
N THR A 106 -6.42 -0.96 -7.97
CA THR A 106 -6.74 0.11 -7.01
C THR A 106 -5.84 1.30 -7.28
N ILE A 107 -6.32 2.50 -6.97
CA ILE A 107 -5.51 3.72 -6.93
C ILE A 107 -5.70 4.38 -5.57
N PHE A 108 -4.70 5.13 -5.15
CA PHE A 108 -4.79 6.01 -3.98
C PHE A 108 -5.10 7.42 -4.47
N LYS A 109 -6.11 8.04 -3.89
CA LYS A 109 -6.56 9.37 -4.29
C LYS A 109 -6.51 10.32 -3.11
N GLU A 110 -5.82 11.45 -3.29
CA GLU A 110 -5.79 12.51 -2.29
C GLU A 110 -7.04 13.39 -2.41
N LEU A 111 -7.67 13.65 -1.28
CA LEU A 111 -8.82 14.55 -1.18
C LEU A 111 -8.36 15.97 -0.83
N ASP A 112 -9.25 16.95 -1.01
CA ASP A 112 -8.95 18.35 -0.69
C ASP A 112 -8.57 18.55 0.79
N SER A 113 -9.07 17.69 1.66
CA SER A 113 -8.72 17.71 3.09
C SER A 113 -7.30 17.26 3.39
N GLY A 114 -6.62 16.64 2.41
CA GLY A 114 -5.32 16.01 2.60
C GLY A 114 -5.41 14.52 2.96
N ASP A 115 -6.61 14.02 3.26
CA ASP A 115 -6.82 12.58 3.44
C ASP A 115 -6.60 11.85 2.13
N VAL A 116 -6.10 10.62 2.22
CA VAL A 116 -5.89 9.76 1.05
C VAL A 116 -6.78 8.53 1.18
N ILE A 117 -7.53 8.22 0.12
CA ILE A 117 -8.41 7.06 0.07
C ILE A 117 -7.98 6.09 -1.01
N ALA A 118 -8.32 4.81 -0.83
CA ALA A 118 -8.14 3.77 -1.84
C ALA A 118 -9.44 3.60 -2.62
N VAL A 119 -9.36 3.68 -3.95
CA VAL A 119 -10.51 3.56 -4.84
C VAL A 119 -10.27 2.39 -5.79
N CYS A 120 -11.26 1.52 -5.91
CA CYS A 120 -11.23 0.37 -6.79
C CYS A 120 -11.38 0.82 -8.25
N ILE A 121 -10.47 0.38 -9.14
CA ILE A 121 -10.53 0.71 -10.57
C ILE A 121 -10.90 -0.48 -11.46
N LYS A 122 -10.92 -1.67 -10.89
CA LYS A 122 -11.37 -2.91 -11.54
C LYS A 122 -12.10 -3.73 -10.49
N ASN A 123 -13.15 -4.44 -10.87
CA ASN A 123 -13.84 -5.31 -9.93
C ASN A 123 -12.86 -6.28 -9.25
N ILE A 124 -12.91 -6.35 -7.95
CA ILE A 124 -12.07 -7.23 -7.13
C ILE A 124 -12.98 -8.24 -6.48
N LYS A 125 -12.65 -9.51 -6.57
CA LYS A 125 -13.42 -10.57 -5.93
C LYS A 125 -12.90 -10.88 -4.54
N GLU A 126 -13.78 -11.35 -3.69
CA GLU A 126 -13.42 -11.84 -2.36
C GLU A 126 -12.20 -12.76 -2.45
N GLY A 127 -11.20 -12.50 -1.61
CA GLY A 127 -9.95 -13.26 -1.56
C GLY A 127 -8.86 -12.77 -2.48
N GLU A 128 -9.16 -11.89 -3.43
CA GLU A 128 -8.12 -11.33 -4.30
C GLU A 128 -7.32 -10.25 -3.59
N GLU A 129 -6.04 -10.12 -3.95
CA GLU A 129 -5.18 -9.10 -3.38
C GLU A 129 -5.46 -7.73 -3.98
N ILE A 130 -5.49 -6.72 -3.11
CA ILE A 130 -5.63 -5.30 -3.49
C ILE A 130 -4.24 -4.79 -3.83
N LEU A 131 -4.09 -4.24 -5.04
CA LEU A 131 -2.80 -3.89 -5.61
C LEU A 131 -2.82 -2.48 -6.21
N VAL A 132 -1.74 -1.74 -5.98
CA VAL A 132 -1.54 -0.41 -6.54
C VAL A 132 -0.22 -0.36 -7.31
N ASP A 133 -0.06 0.66 -8.14
CA ASP A 133 1.22 0.92 -8.80
C ASP A 133 1.96 2.00 -8.02
N TYR A 134 3.09 1.66 -7.38
CA TYR A 134 3.87 2.59 -6.58
C TYR A 134 4.39 3.79 -7.37
N ARG A 135 4.52 3.66 -8.68
CA ARG A 135 4.94 4.77 -9.54
C ARG A 135 3.96 5.93 -9.50
N ASP A 136 2.68 5.65 -9.21
CA ASP A 136 1.64 6.67 -9.16
C ASP A 136 1.79 7.58 -7.95
N HIS A 137 2.42 7.11 -6.86
CA HIS A 137 2.41 7.85 -5.60
C HIS A 137 3.61 7.62 -4.68
N PHE A 138 4.70 7.01 -5.18
CA PHE A 138 5.86 6.65 -4.36
C PHE A 138 6.45 7.83 -3.57
N LEU A 139 6.56 8.99 -4.19
CA LEU A 139 7.15 10.18 -3.57
C LEU A 139 6.13 11.19 -3.05
N LYS A 140 4.85 10.86 -3.07
CA LYS A 140 3.80 11.81 -2.67
C LYS A 140 3.48 11.77 -1.18
N TRP A 141 3.58 10.61 -0.57
CA TRP A 141 3.08 10.41 0.81
C TRP A 141 4.07 9.67 1.71
#